data_e28ebb1376739e06b3fc5a6a00c754ef
#
_entry.id   e28ebb1376739e06b3fc5a6a00c754ef
#
_cell.length_a   1.000
_cell.length_b   1.000
_cell.length_c   1.000
_cell.angle_alpha   90.00
_cell.angle_beta   90.00
_cell.angle_gamma   90.00
#
_symmetry.space_group_name_H-M   'P 1'
#
loop_
_entity.id
_entity.type
_entity.pdbx_description
1 polymer ?
#
loop_
_entity_poly.entity_id
_entity_poly.type
_entity_poly.pdbx_seq_one_letter_code
_entity_poly.pdbx_strand_id
1 'polypeptide(L)'
;MKITFILTIITIFFLNSCASNFYQVPVAQGNIISLDMLSKLQKGLTKPQVQYILGTPSVRDPFDSSTWDYIGFEIVGNEVLREVHYSLLFQEEKLNKWIKKIDSDSNEDVSGITEKLNTEKSEE
;
A
#
# COMPACT_ATOMS: atom_id res chain seq x y z
N MET A 1 -7.26 -5.18 -62.11
CA MET A 1 -6.45 -4.24 -61.29
C MET A 1 -7.26 -3.55 -60.17
N LYS A 2 -8.44 -3.00 -60.40
CA LYS A 2 -9.24 -2.31 -59.35
C LYS A 2 -9.70 -3.25 -58.21
N ILE A 3 -10.14 -4.47 -58.55
CA ILE A 3 -10.62 -5.44 -57.55
C ILE A 3 -9.50 -5.95 -56.66
N THR A 4 -8.32 -6.20 -57.20
CA THR A 4 -7.14 -6.62 -56.43
C THR A 4 -6.70 -5.54 -55.47
N PHE A 5 -6.76 -4.28 -55.86
CA PHE A 5 -6.43 -3.14 -55.01
C PHE A 5 -7.40 -3.00 -53.84
N ILE A 6 -8.70 -3.15 -54.08
CA ILE A 6 -9.73 -3.14 -53.04
C ILE A 6 -9.56 -4.30 -52.06
N LEU A 7 -9.23 -5.49 -52.53
CA LEU A 7 -9.01 -6.67 -51.71
C LEU A 7 -7.80 -6.47 -50.78
N THR A 8 -6.71 -5.87 -51.28
CA THR A 8 -5.52 -5.56 -50.52
C THR A 8 -5.80 -4.54 -49.40
N ILE A 9 -6.59 -3.50 -49.66
CA ILE A 9 -6.96 -2.50 -48.63
C ILE A 9 -7.82 -3.14 -47.54
N ILE A 10 -8.75 -4.02 -47.85
CA ILE A 10 -9.59 -4.74 -46.90
C ILE A 10 -8.74 -5.64 -46.03
N THR A 11 -7.76 -6.36 -46.62
CA THR A 11 -6.84 -7.23 -45.83
C THR A 11 -5.99 -6.44 -44.84
N ILE A 12 -5.47 -5.26 -45.23
CA ILE A 12 -4.69 -4.38 -44.36
C ILE A 12 -5.57 -3.86 -43.20
N PHE A 13 -6.85 -3.57 -43.46
CA PHE A 13 -7.77 -3.09 -42.41
C PHE A 13 -8.07 -4.14 -41.34
N PHE A 14 -8.16 -5.43 -41.73
CA PHE A 14 -8.36 -6.53 -40.79
C PHE A 14 -7.12 -6.88 -39.95
N LEU A 15 -5.91 -6.55 -40.39
CA LEU A 15 -4.68 -6.81 -39.65
C LEU A 15 -4.47 -5.90 -38.43
N ASN A 16 -5.19 -4.77 -38.32
CA ASN A 16 -5.08 -3.84 -37.17
C ASN A 16 -6.04 -4.17 -36.01
N SER A 17 -6.78 -5.27 -36.06
CA SER A 17 -7.81 -5.62 -35.05
C SER A 17 -7.27 -6.30 -33.78
N CYS A 18 -5.97 -6.41 -33.59
CA CYS A 18 -5.35 -7.05 -32.43
C CYS A 18 -4.91 -6.04 -31.33
N ALA A 19 -5.75 -5.09 -30.95
CA ALA A 19 -5.58 -4.33 -29.72
C ALA A 19 -6.33 -5.03 -28.58
N SER A 20 -5.76 -6.09 -28.04
CA SER A 20 -6.30 -6.73 -26.84
C SER A 20 -5.89 -5.92 -25.61
N ASN A 21 -6.81 -5.11 -25.08
CA ASN A 21 -6.69 -4.59 -23.74
C ASN A 21 -6.87 -5.75 -22.77
N PHE A 22 -5.76 -6.35 -22.31
CA PHE A 22 -5.82 -7.37 -21.27
C PHE A 22 -6.34 -6.71 -19.99
N TYR A 23 -7.41 -7.27 -19.44
CA TYR A 23 -7.87 -6.90 -18.11
C TYR A 23 -6.80 -7.29 -17.10
N GLN A 24 -6.23 -6.29 -16.44
CA GLN A 24 -5.20 -6.48 -15.40
C GLN A 24 -5.86 -6.33 -14.04
N VAL A 25 -5.75 -7.37 -13.22
CA VAL A 25 -6.29 -7.37 -11.85
C VAL A 25 -5.28 -6.72 -10.91
N PRO A 26 -5.71 -5.79 -10.05
CA PRO A 26 -4.86 -5.29 -8.97
C PRO A 26 -4.41 -6.44 -8.06
N VAL A 27 -3.11 -6.55 -7.82
CA VAL A 27 -2.53 -7.52 -6.90
C VAL A 27 -1.89 -6.78 -5.74
N ALA A 28 -2.38 -7.06 -4.53
CA ALA A 28 -1.80 -6.53 -3.31
C ALA A 28 -0.66 -7.43 -2.82
N GLN A 29 0.48 -6.84 -2.50
CA GLN A 29 1.67 -7.52 -1.99
C GLN A 29 2.16 -6.85 -0.70
N GLY A 30 2.76 -7.65 0.20
CA GLY A 30 3.25 -7.16 1.48
C GLY A 30 2.15 -6.90 2.50
N ASN A 31 2.31 -5.89 3.33
CA ASN A 31 1.35 -5.56 4.37
C ASN A 31 0.23 -4.67 3.83
N ILE A 32 -0.99 -5.20 3.82
CA ILE A 32 -2.19 -4.43 3.47
C ILE A 32 -2.68 -3.74 4.73
N ILE A 33 -2.36 -2.46 4.90
CA ILE A 33 -2.75 -1.67 6.06
C ILE A 33 -3.94 -0.78 5.71
N SER A 34 -5.07 -1.01 6.38
CA SER A 34 -6.26 -0.19 6.25
C SER A 34 -6.29 0.94 7.28
N LEU A 35 -7.10 1.97 7.03
CA LEU A 35 -7.34 3.05 7.99
C LEU A 35 -7.98 2.53 9.29
N ASP A 36 -8.85 1.50 9.20
CA ASP A 36 -9.44 0.85 10.37
C ASP A 36 -8.37 0.17 11.26
N MET A 37 -7.35 -0.45 10.67
CA MET A 37 -6.23 -1.01 11.42
C MET A 37 -5.40 0.06 12.11
N LEU A 38 -5.13 1.17 11.41
CA LEU A 38 -4.38 2.30 11.96
C LEU A 38 -5.14 2.98 13.11
N SER A 39 -6.46 3.11 13.02
CA SER A 39 -7.29 3.70 14.07
C SER A 39 -7.29 2.90 15.39
N LYS A 40 -6.93 1.62 15.33
CA LYS A 40 -6.79 0.73 16.50
C LYS A 40 -5.43 0.83 17.16
N LEU A 41 -4.45 1.50 16.51
CA LEU A 41 -3.13 1.70 17.10
C LEU A 41 -3.19 2.79 18.17
N GLN A 42 -2.57 2.49 19.31
CA GLN A 42 -2.45 3.40 20.44
C GLN A 42 -1.04 3.32 21.01
N LYS A 43 -0.56 4.43 21.55
CA LYS A 43 0.71 4.43 22.30
C LYS A 43 0.61 3.49 23.52
N GLY A 44 1.66 2.76 23.78
CA GLY A 44 1.72 1.82 24.89
C GLY A 44 1.29 0.38 24.53
N LEU A 45 0.79 0.11 23.32
CA LEU A 45 0.54 -1.26 22.84
C LEU A 45 1.84 -2.06 22.84
N THR A 46 1.75 -3.31 23.29
CA THR A 46 2.87 -4.25 23.21
C THR A 46 3.08 -4.76 21.78
N LYS A 47 4.28 -5.23 21.47
CA LYS A 47 4.60 -5.82 20.15
C LYS A 47 3.60 -6.92 19.72
N PRO A 48 3.19 -7.89 20.59
CA PRO A 48 2.17 -8.86 20.22
C PRO A 48 0.81 -8.24 19.89
N GLN A 49 0.40 -7.18 20.59
CA GLN A 49 -0.86 -6.48 20.33
C GLN A 49 -0.81 -5.75 18.97
N VAL A 50 0.29 -5.08 18.67
CA VAL A 50 0.51 -4.45 17.36
C VAL A 50 0.48 -5.49 16.25
N GLN A 51 1.16 -6.62 16.45
CA GLN A 51 1.16 -7.72 15.47
C GLN A 51 -0.23 -8.34 15.28
N TYR A 52 -1.05 -8.38 16.31
CA TYR A 52 -2.44 -8.82 16.21
C TYR A 52 -3.29 -7.87 15.34
N ILE A 53 -3.03 -6.56 15.39
CA ILE A 53 -3.77 -5.54 14.64
C ILE A 53 -3.28 -5.47 13.19
N LEU A 54 -1.96 -5.38 12.97
CA LEU A 54 -1.35 -5.10 11.66
C LEU A 54 -0.81 -6.34 10.95
N GLY A 55 -0.74 -7.48 11.64
CA GLY A 55 -0.05 -8.67 11.15
C GLY A 55 1.45 -8.63 11.39
N THR A 56 2.17 -9.55 10.74
CA THR A 56 3.63 -9.62 10.82
C THR A 56 4.26 -8.49 10.00
N PRO A 57 5.20 -7.71 10.56
CA PRO A 57 5.89 -6.66 9.81
C PRO A 57 6.73 -7.25 8.66
N SER A 58 6.84 -6.50 7.56
CA SER A 58 7.65 -6.89 6.39
C SER A 58 9.14 -6.89 6.72
N VAL A 59 9.59 -5.93 7.51
CA VAL A 59 11.00 -5.79 7.87
C VAL A 59 11.14 -5.64 9.39
N ARG A 60 12.05 -6.43 9.95
CA ARG A 60 12.52 -6.33 11.33
C ARG A 60 14.03 -6.40 11.32
N ASP A 61 14.69 -5.40 11.89
CA ASP A 61 16.12 -5.44 12.06
C ASP A 61 16.48 -6.48 13.16
N PRO A 62 17.33 -7.46 12.87
CA PRO A 62 17.74 -8.45 13.86
C PRO A 62 18.63 -7.86 14.98
N PHE A 63 19.24 -6.70 14.74
CA PHE A 63 20.12 -6.02 15.69
C PHE A 63 19.42 -4.90 16.45
N ASP A 64 18.38 -4.31 15.86
CA ASP A 64 17.54 -3.28 16.48
C ASP A 64 16.07 -3.69 16.47
N SER A 65 15.61 -4.24 17.58
CA SER A 65 14.22 -4.63 17.75
C SER A 65 13.28 -3.45 18.04
N SER A 66 13.80 -2.22 18.07
CA SER A 66 13.02 -1.01 18.39
C SER A 66 12.16 -0.53 17.22
N THR A 67 12.48 -0.94 15.98
CA THR A 67 11.79 -0.48 14.79
C THR A 67 11.20 -1.65 14.00
N TRP A 68 9.94 -1.51 13.60
CA TRP A 68 9.25 -2.42 12.69
C TRP A 68 8.75 -1.68 11.49
N ASP A 69 9.05 -2.19 10.29
CA ASP A 69 8.57 -1.60 9.05
C ASP A 69 7.50 -2.48 8.39
N TYR A 70 6.40 -1.84 8.06
CA TYR A 70 5.27 -2.42 7.35
C TYR A 70 5.22 -1.82 5.97
N ILE A 71 5.47 -2.63 4.95
CA ILE A 71 5.53 -2.19 3.56
C ILE A 71 4.50 -2.98 2.75
N GLY A 72 3.69 -2.27 2.00
CA GLY A 72 2.67 -2.86 1.13
C GLY A 72 2.62 -2.16 -0.22
N PHE A 73 2.31 -2.94 -1.26
CA PHE A 73 2.20 -2.47 -2.63
C PHE A 73 0.88 -2.94 -3.24
N GLU A 74 0.29 -2.10 -4.06
CA GLU A 74 -0.82 -2.43 -4.94
C GLU A 74 -0.33 -2.28 -6.38
N ILE A 75 -0.24 -3.39 -7.11
CA ILE A 75 0.37 -3.47 -8.43
C ILE A 75 -0.69 -3.85 -9.45
N VAL A 76 -0.74 -3.15 -10.57
CA VAL A 76 -1.56 -3.49 -11.74
C VAL A 76 -0.65 -3.67 -12.95
N GLY A 77 -0.57 -4.89 -13.45
CA GLY A 77 0.38 -5.23 -14.50
C GLY A 77 1.82 -5.01 -14.06
N ASN A 78 2.50 -4.05 -14.65
CA ASN A 78 3.87 -3.68 -14.31
C ASN A 78 3.97 -2.33 -13.56
N GLU A 79 2.83 -1.75 -13.20
CA GLU A 79 2.79 -0.45 -12.54
C GLU A 79 2.41 -0.58 -11.07
N VAL A 80 3.16 0.09 -10.19
CA VAL A 80 2.83 0.23 -8.78
C VAL A 80 1.85 1.38 -8.65
N LEU A 81 0.58 1.07 -8.36
CA LEU A 81 -0.46 2.08 -8.19
C LEU A 81 -0.38 2.76 -6.83
N ARG A 82 0.02 2.02 -5.82
CA ARG A 82 0.06 2.49 -4.45
C ARG A 82 1.15 1.78 -3.68
N GLU A 83 1.96 2.56 -3.00
CA GLU A 83 2.91 2.10 -2.01
C GLU A 83 2.51 2.63 -0.63
N VAL A 84 2.64 1.80 0.37
CA VAL A 84 2.35 2.15 1.76
C VAL A 84 3.51 1.69 2.62
N HIS A 85 4.17 2.63 3.28
CA HIS A 85 5.27 2.34 4.19
C HIS A 85 5.02 3.00 5.54
N TYR A 86 4.84 2.19 6.58
CA TYR A 86 4.74 2.64 7.96
C TYR A 86 5.90 2.10 8.78
N SER A 87 6.62 3.00 9.45
CA SER A 87 7.62 2.64 10.45
C SER A 87 7.04 2.83 11.85
N LEU A 88 7.06 1.77 12.64
CA LEU A 88 6.61 1.74 14.02
C LEU A 88 7.83 1.71 14.93
N LEU A 89 7.91 2.66 15.85
CA LEU A 89 8.99 2.77 16.81
C LEU A 89 8.49 2.30 18.18
N PHE A 90 9.21 1.37 18.76
CA PHE A 90 8.97 0.81 20.10
C PHE A 90 9.99 1.33 21.09
N GLN A 91 9.53 1.62 22.29
CA GLN A 91 10.38 1.93 23.45
C GLN A 91 9.96 1.02 24.59
N GLU A 92 10.91 0.33 25.19
CA GLU A 92 10.65 -0.66 26.28
C GLU A 92 9.56 -1.68 25.90
N GLU A 93 9.65 -2.24 24.67
CA GLU A 93 8.70 -3.22 24.11
C GLU A 93 7.28 -2.68 23.88
N LYS A 94 7.04 -1.37 24.02
CA LYS A 94 5.75 -0.70 23.82
C LYS A 94 5.82 0.26 22.65
N LEU A 95 4.73 0.32 21.88
CA LEU A 95 4.58 1.24 20.77
C LEU A 95 4.62 2.69 21.30
N ASN A 96 5.59 3.45 20.83
CA ASN A 96 5.75 4.86 21.16
C ASN A 96 5.19 5.77 20.05
N LYS A 97 5.50 5.44 18.78
CA LYS A 97 5.19 6.28 17.64
C LYS A 97 5.10 5.44 16.36
N TRP A 98 4.29 5.89 15.41
CA TRP A 98 4.28 5.37 14.04
C TRP A 98 4.28 6.51 13.04
N ILE A 99 5.01 6.32 11.94
CA ILE A 99 5.27 7.32 10.92
C ILE A 99 4.93 6.69 9.57
N LYS A 100 4.15 7.39 8.75
CA LYS A 100 3.98 7.04 7.34
C LYS A 100 5.17 7.63 6.57
N LYS A 101 5.96 6.77 5.93
CA LYS A 101 6.98 7.17 4.98
C LYS A 101 6.32 7.27 3.60
N ILE A 102 6.41 8.41 2.96
CA ILE A 102 6.01 8.62 1.57
C ILE A 102 7.30 8.74 0.77
N ASP A 103 7.41 8.06 -0.35
CA ASP A 103 8.55 8.18 -1.25
C ASP A 103 8.62 9.58 -1.87
N SER A 104 9.09 10.53 -1.16
CA SER A 104 9.63 11.85 -1.50
C SER A 104 9.54 12.77 -0.29
N ASP A 105 10.60 12.91 0.46
CA ASP A 105 10.93 14.03 1.37
C ASP A 105 9.91 14.48 2.45
N SER A 106 8.77 13.84 2.64
CA SER A 106 7.84 14.18 3.73
C SER A 106 7.54 13.01 4.64
N ASN A 107 8.25 12.91 5.75
CA ASN A 107 7.89 12.03 6.86
C ASN A 107 6.69 12.66 7.58
N GLU A 108 5.47 12.20 7.32
CA GLU A 108 4.30 12.59 8.12
C GLU A 108 4.21 11.77 9.40
N ASP A 109 4.21 12.45 10.54
CA ASP A 109 3.91 11.83 11.84
C ASP A 109 2.41 11.57 11.94
N VAL A 110 1.98 10.34 11.72
CA VAL A 110 0.57 9.93 11.69
C VAL A 110 0.03 9.66 13.10
N SER A 111 0.90 9.60 14.12
CA SER A 111 0.46 9.33 15.50
C SER A 111 -0.47 10.41 16.07
N GLY A 112 -0.33 11.67 15.62
CA GLY A 112 -1.23 12.76 16.00
C GLY A 112 -2.58 12.80 15.28
N ILE A 113 -2.67 12.15 14.10
CA ILE A 113 -3.91 12.14 13.30
C ILE A 113 -4.93 11.16 13.89
N THR A 114 -4.46 10.01 14.34
CA THR A 114 -5.32 8.99 14.99
C THR A 114 -5.86 9.46 16.34
N GLU A 115 -5.10 10.29 17.07
CA GLU A 115 -5.55 10.88 18.32
C GLU A 115 -6.71 11.87 18.09
N LYS A 116 -6.64 12.69 17.03
CA LYS A 116 -7.74 13.61 16.64
C LYS A 116 -9.00 12.87 16.21
N LEU A 117 -8.88 11.83 15.39
CA LEU A 117 -10.00 11.00 14.92
C LEU A 117 -10.74 10.29 16.07
N ASN A 118 -10.00 9.87 17.10
CA ASN A 118 -10.58 9.22 18.27
C ASN A 118 -11.27 10.22 19.22
N THR A 119 -10.81 11.47 19.26
CA THR A 119 -11.40 12.53 20.09
C THR A 119 -12.74 13.00 19.49
N GLU A 120 -12.82 13.16 18.16
CA GLU A 120 -14.08 13.52 17.49
C GLU A 120 -15.16 12.43 17.60
N LYS A 121 -14.76 11.15 17.66
CA LYS A 121 -15.71 10.02 17.78
C LYS A 121 -16.24 9.81 19.20
N SER A 122 -15.63 10.44 20.21
CA SER A 122 -16.07 10.38 21.61
C SER A 122 -17.02 11.51 22.01
N GLU A 123 -17.29 12.48 21.13
CA GLU A 123 -18.19 13.61 21.37
C GLU A 123 -19.55 13.47 20.64
N GLU A 124 -19.78 12.37 19.92
CA GLU A 124 -21.07 12.00 19.31
C GLU A 124 -21.75 10.87 20.10
#